data_ab3cc8e103ea9fb8fbe798d544b6eaf1
#
_entry.id   ab3cc8e103ea9fb8fbe798d544b6eaf1
#
_cell.length_a   1.000
_cell.length_b   1.000
_cell.length_c   1.000
_cell.angle_alpha   90.00
_cell.angle_beta   90.00
_cell.angle_gamma   90.00
#
_symmetry.space_group_name_H-M   'P 1'
#
loop_
_entity.id
_entity.type
_entity.pdbx_description
1 polymer ?
#
loop_
_entity_poly.entity_id
_entity_poly.type
_entity_poly.pdbx_seq_one_letter_code
_entity_poly.pdbx_strand_id
1 'polypeptide(L)'
;MRFSRKGTQNFVESQAFRSFFIVVKTHSVNFAHQSVKTNNFPPSAMPIFKKICIFALAMNISSFLIGVATAFFTIFALHILFWRQERTRFQTVVGVIMAIWAIWCAKDLLITFPGMYKRQVLDWILIIDGWSAITYTVLLFEVVSPGWTSWRHLILLSLPFAAFTIAYSVWPVRDIVYVYSAFLWCYAWTVVIIGYRRMRRYLRYVHSEYSNIDHIDASWLQPVIIFAIVGQLAWLFTSLYATVLTDIVYYISIIALWLLVLHYSWDFRPITITDTNNTCQQKDTLPIARGTLEQIVEEQQLYLNKNLTLQDLAQALNTNRTYVSNYIGQVIGLTFYDYINQLRIERVSLPMMREHPEYKLEHVAKESGFASISTFRRAFVKFTGQTPSQYEFTITNPT
;
A
#
# COMPACT_ATOMS: atom_id res chain seq x y z
N MET A 1 24.90 -52.34 25.32
CA MET A 1 25.83 -51.50 24.50
C MET A 1 25.08 -50.89 23.32
N ARG A 2 24.40 -49.74 23.51
CA ARG A 2 23.74 -48.97 22.44
C ARG A 2 23.72 -47.49 22.80
N PHE A 3 24.91 -46.88 23.08
CA PHE A 3 24.99 -45.48 23.51
C PHE A 3 26.19 -44.74 22.85
N SER A 4 26.62 -45.08 21.64
CA SER A 4 27.82 -44.44 21.06
C SER A 4 27.65 -43.80 19.68
N ARG A 5 26.48 -43.86 19.01
CA ARG A 5 26.37 -43.31 17.65
C ARG A 5 25.82 -41.87 17.56
N LYS A 6 25.06 -41.39 18.56
CA LYS A 6 24.53 -40.01 18.55
C LYS A 6 25.54 -38.95 18.99
N GLY A 7 26.47 -39.30 19.87
CA GLY A 7 27.51 -38.37 20.34
C GLY A 7 28.57 -38.02 19.29
N THR A 8 28.92 -38.98 18.47
CA THR A 8 29.90 -38.77 17.39
C THR A 8 29.37 -37.98 16.20
N GLN A 9 28.09 -38.11 15.88
CA GLN A 9 27.44 -37.31 14.84
C GLN A 9 27.37 -35.83 15.20
N ASN A 10 26.97 -35.51 16.42
CA ASN A 10 26.92 -34.13 16.92
C ASN A 10 28.31 -33.49 17.08
N PHE A 11 29.34 -34.30 17.35
CA PHE A 11 30.72 -33.82 17.46
C PHE A 11 31.33 -33.55 16.08
N VAL A 12 31.06 -34.40 15.09
CA VAL A 12 31.53 -34.23 13.70
C VAL A 12 30.81 -33.02 13.05
N GLU A 13 29.50 -32.82 13.29
CA GLU A 13 28.79 -31.65 12.83
C GLU A 13 29.31 -30.36 13.48
N SER A 14 29.66 -30.38 14.78
CA SER A 14 30.26 -29.26 15.49
C SER A 14 31.66 -28.91 15.00
N GLN A 15 32.49 -29.93 14.67
CA GLN A 15 33.83 -29.70 14.12
C GLN A 15 33.78 -29.23 12.66
N ALA A 16 32.92 -29.81 11.84
CA ALA A 16 32.69 -29.36 10.46
C ALA A 16 32.19 -27.91 10.43
N PHE A 17 31.34 -27.54 11.37
CA PHE A 17 30.82 -26.16 11.52
C PHE A 17 31.93 -25.19 11.96
N ARG A 18 32.78 -25.56 12.91
CA ARG A 18 33.96 -24.75 13.32
C ARG A 18 34.98 -24.59 12.22
N SER A 19 35.28 -25.64 11.49
CA SER A 19 36.23 -25.62 10.35
C SER A 19 35.68 -24.76 9.20
N PHE A 20 34.35 -24.78 8.97
CA PHE A 20 33.67 -23.91 8.02
C PHE A 20 33.81 -22.42 8.37
N PHE A 21 33.61 -22.05 9.66
CA PHE A 21 33.80 -20.68 10.11
C PHE A 21 35.21 -20.15 9.95
N ILE A 22 36.20 -21.02 10.09
CA ILE A 22 37.63 -20.67 9.89
C ILE A 22 37.90 -20.45 8.39
N VAL A 23 37.35 -21.28 7.52
CA VAL A 23 37.56 -21.20 6.06
C VAL A 23 36.84 -19.96 5.46
N VAL A 24 35.63 -19.63 5.91
CA VAL A 24 34.90 -18.44 5.48
C VAL A 24 35.58 -17.16 5.95
N LYS A 25 36.28 -17.20 7.10
CA LYS A 25 37.00 -16.04 7.65
C LYS A 25 38.29 -15.68 6.92
N THR A 26 38.87 -16.60 6.16
CA THR A 26 40.20 -16.42 5.55
C THR A 26 40.24 -16.26 4.04
N HIS A 27 39.21 -16.68 3.28
CA HIS A 27 39.26 -16.58 1.82
C HIS A 27 37.88 -16.39 1.19
N SER A 28 37.76 -15.35 0.35
CA SER A 28 36.67 -15.00 -0.53
C SER A 28 36.31 -16.10 -1.56
N VAL A 29 35.23 -15.88 -2.28
CA VAL A 29 34.59 -16.71 -3.33
C VAL A 29 35.59 -17.47 -4.26
N ASN A 30 36.81 -16.97 -4.44
CA ASN A 30 37.87 -17.62 -5.26
C ASN A 30 38.34 -18.96 -4.71
N PHE A 31 38.30 -19.18 -3.40
CA PHE A 31 38.73 -20.44 -2.80
C PHE A 31 37.68 -21.55 -3.01
N ALA A 32 36.40 -21.21 -2.95
CA ALA A 32 35.33 -22.18 -3.24
C ALA A 32 35.38 -22.63 -4.70
N HIS A 33 35.73 -21.75 -5.63
CA HIS A 33 35.85 -22.06 -7.05
C HIS A 33 37.10 -22.89 -7.38
N GLN A 34 38.19 -22.68 -6.63
CA GLN A 34 39.42 -23.49 -6.77
C GLN A 34 39.31 -24.89 -6.13
N SER A 35 38.63 -24.98 -4.96
CA SER A 35 38.43 -26.25 -4.26
C SER A 35 37.48 -27.21 -4.97
N VAL A 36 36.53 -26.70 -5.76
CA VAL A 36 35.66 -27.52 -6.61
C VAL A 36 36.40 -28.13 -7.79
N LYS A 37 37.50 -27.51 -8.25
CA LYS A 37 38.36 -28.04 -9.33
C LYS A 37 39.33 -29.12 -8.90
N THR A 38 39.64 -29.24 -7.61
CA THR A 38 40.54 -30.28 -7.08
C THR A 38 39.66 -31.38 -6.47
N ASN A 39 39.48 -32.48 -7.14
CA ASN A 39 38.69 -33.69 -6.81
C ASN A 39 39.01 -34.35 -5.44
N ASN A 40 39.30 -33.60 -4.38
CA ASN A 40 39.81 -34.09 -3.10
C ASN A 40 38.75 -34.25 -1.99
N PHE A 41 37.45 -34.20 -2.34
CA PHE A 41 36.39 -34.43 -1.36
C PHE A 41 35.81 -35.84 -1.42
N PRO A 42 35.65 -36.55 -0.30
CA PRO A 42 34.99 -37.83 -0.29
C PRO A 42 33.55 -37.71 -0.80
N PRO A 43 33.03 -38.65 -1.59
CA PRO A 43 31.69 -38.60 -2.18
C PRO A 43 30.54 -38.38 -1.15
N SER A 44 30.74 -38.79 0.09
CA SER A 44 29.81 -38.62 1.21
C SER A 44 29.71 -37.16 1.71
N ALA A 45 30.70 -36.32 1.48
CA ALA A 45 30.74 -34.92 1.89
C ALA A 45 30.15 -33.98 0.82
N MET A 46 30.00 -34.43 -0.42
CA MET A 46 29.49 -33.62 -1.54
C MET A 46 28.08 -33.02 -1.31
N PRO A 47 27.09 -33.77 -0.78
CA PRO A 47 25.76 -33.20 -0.51
C PRO A 47 25.78 -32.13 0.57
N ILE A 48 26.65 -32.28 1.58
CA ILE A 48 26.83 -31.34 2.67
C ILE A 48 27.47 -30.05 2.14
N PHE A 49 28.54 -30.18 1.37
CA PHE A 49 29.25 -29.05 0.76
C PHE A 49 28.33 -28.25 -0.19
N LYS A 50 27.54 -28.95 -1.03
CA LYS A 50 26.55 -28.31 -1.91
C LYS A 50 25.49 -27.50 -1.13
N LYS A 51 24.98 -28.04 -0.01
CA LYS A 51 24.07 -27.35 0.87
C LYS A 51 24.71 -26.11 1.50
N ILE A 52 25.96 -26.19 1.94
CA ILE A 52 26.73 -25.07 2.51
C ILE A 52 26.94 -23.97 1.48
N CYS A 53 27.32 -24.31 0.24
CA CYS A 53 27.51 -23.33 -0.83
C CYS A 53 26.18 -22.63 -1.20
N ILE A 54 25.08 -23.37 -1.29
CA ILE A 54 23.75 -22.81 -1.55
C ILE A 54 23.34 -21.87 -0.41
N PHE A 55 23.57 -22.25 0.85
CA PHE A 55 23.28 -21.43 2.02
C PHE A 55 24.13 -20.14 2.03
N ALA A 56 25.43 -20.23 1.76
CA ALA A 56 26.31 -19.06 1.69
C ALA A 56 25.91 -18.10 0.55
N LEU A 57 25.56 -18.64 -0.62
CA LEU A 57 25.07 -17.85 -1.74
C LEU A 57 23.75 -17.15 -1.41
N ALA A 58 22.83 -17.86 -0.79
CA ALA A 58 21.54 -17.33 -0.38
C ALA A 58 21.68 -16.24 0.70
N MET A 59 22.59 -16.41 1.67
CA MET A 59 22.94 -15.39 2.66
C MET A 59 23.50 -14.11 2.01
N ASN A 60 24.35 -14.23 1.00
CA ASN A 60 24.86 -13.06 0.26
C ASN A 60 23.75 -12.33 -0.48
N ILE A 61 22.81 -13.06 -1.09
CA ILE A 61 21.65 -12.46 -1.79
C ILE A 61 20.73 -11.76 -0.79
N SER A 62 20.44 -12.36 0.36
CA SER A 62 19.65 -11.74 1.42
C SER A 62 20.28 -10.44 1.90
N SER A 63 21.57 -10.44 2.22
CA SER A 63 22.32 -9.25 2.65
C SER A 63 22.31 -8.14 1.60
N PHE A 64 22.43 -8.49 0.33
CA PHE A 64 22.33 -7.56 -0.78
C PHE A 64 20.94 -6.91 -0.84
N LEU A 65 19.88 -7.71 -0.74
CA LEU A 65 18.50 -7.21 -0.75
C LEU A 65 18.17 -6.32 0.46
N ILE A 66 18.69 -6.64 1.64
CA ILE A 66 18.60 -5.79 2.82
C ILE A 66 19.26 -4.44 2.54
N GLY A 67 20.45 -4.44 1.95
CA GLY A 67 21.16 -3.21 1.56
C GLY A 67 20.36 -2.39 0.53
N VAL A 68 19.81 -3.04 -0.49
CA VAL A 68 18.94 -2.39 -1.48
C VAL A 68 17.70 -1.79 -0.83
N ALA A 69 17.02 -2.52 0.07
CA ALA A 69 15.87 -2.01 0.81
C ALA A 69 16.23 -0.80 1.67
N THR A 70 17.33 -0.88 2.42
CA THR A 70 17.83 0.23 3.25
C THR A 70 18.12 1.47 2.40
N ALA A 71 18.81 1.32 1.26
CA ALA A 71 19.10 2.41 0.35
C ALA A 71 17.81 3.00 -0.26
N PHE A 72 16.89 2.15 -0.70
CA PHE A 72 15.59 2.55 -1.22
C PHE A 72 14.83 3.44 -0.22
N PHE A 73 14.62 2.95 0.99
CA PHE A 73 13.89 3.71 2.01
C PHE A 73 14.61 5.01 2.40
N THR A 74 15.93 5.00 2.50
CA THR A 74 16.73 6.18 2.83
C THR A 74 16.62 7.25 1.74
N ILE A 75 16.79 6.89 0.46
CA ILE A 75 16.73 7.82 -0.66
C ILE A 75 15.35 8.47 -0.74
N PHE A 76 14.27 7.68 -0.66
CA PHE A 76 12.91 8.23 -0.72
C PHE A 76 12.54 9.04 0.51
N ALA A 77 12.99 8.67 1.71
CA ALA A 77 12.82 9.48 2.91
C ALA A 77 13.48 10.85 2.77
N LEU A 78 14.75 10.88 2.33
CA LEU A 78 15.49 12.12 2.10
C LEU A 78 14.83 12.96 1.00
N HIS A 79 14.42 12.31 -0.11
CA HIS A 79 13.76 13.02 -1.20
C HIS A 79 12.46 13.70 -0.73
N ILE A 80 11.59 12.98 -0.04
CA ILE A 80 10.30 13.52 0.42
C ILE A 80 10.50 14.57 1.51
N LEU A 81 11.39 14.33 2.48
CA LEU A 81 11.51 15.19 3.66
C LEU A 81 12.34 16.44 3.42
N PHE A 82 13.34 16.41 2.52
CA PHE A 82 14.30 17.50 2.36
C PHE A 82 14.31 18.14 0.98
N TRP A 83 14.10 17.38 -0.11
CA TRP A 83 14.21 17.92 -1.48
C TRP A 83 12.88 18.37 -2.07
N ARG A 84 11.76 17.81 -1.61
CA ARG A 84 10.45 18.22 -2.10
C ARG A 84 10.01 19.52 -1.40
N GLN A 85 9.88 20.60 -2.17
CA GLN A 85 9.51 21.94 -1.65
C GLN A 85 8.02 22.01 -1.27
N GLU A 86 7.14 21.51 -2.15
CA GLU A 86 5.69 21.49 -1.89
C GLU A 86 5.26 20.07 -1.48
N ARG A 87 5.05 19.87 -0.18
CA ARG A 87 4.60 18.61 0.37
C ARG A 87 3.33 18.78 1.21
N THR A 88 2.39 17.88 1.00
CA THR A 88 1.22 17.78 1.86
C THR A 88 1.59 17.13 3.19
N ARG A 89 0.70 17.30 4.21
CA ARG A 89 0.85 16.59 5.48
C ARG A 89 0.96 15.07 5.29
N PHE A 90 0.12 14.51 4.42
CA PHE A 90 0.16 13.07 4.10
C PHE A 90 1.53 12.64 3.57
N GLN A 91 2.11 13.39 2.63
CA GLN A 91 3.44 13.08 2.09
C GLN A 91 4.53 13.20 3.16
N THR A 92 4.40 14.15 4.09
CA THR A 92 5.32 14.23 5.25
C THR A 92 5.23 12.97 6.10
N VAL A 93 4.03 12.47 6.39
CA VAL A 93 3.83 11.22 7.13
C VAL A 93 4.45 10.03 6.38
N VAL A 94 4.25 9.93 5.06
CA VAL A 94 4.90 8.90 4.23
C VAL A 94 6.43 9.00 4.31
N GLY A 95 7.01 10.20 4.21
CA GLY A 95 8.45 10.42 4.34
C GLY A 95 9.01 9.99 5.70
N VAL A 96 8.30 10.28 6.79
CA VAL A 96 8.68 9.84 8.15
C VAL A 96 8.61 8.31 8.25
N ILE A 97 7.56 7.68 7.73
CA ILE A 97 7.45 6.23 7.70
C ILE A 97 8.63 5.61 6.92
N MET A 98 9.00 6.18 5.77
CA MET A 98 10.16 5.74 4.99
C MET A 98 11.46 5.83 5.81
N ALA A 99 11.67 6.92 6.57
CA ALA A 99 12.84 7.05 7.42
C ALA A 99 12.88 5.97 8.53
N ILE A 100 11.74 5.67 9.13
CA ILE A 100 11.60 4.58 10.08
C ILE A 100 11.95 3.23 9.44
N TRP A 101 11.42 2.94 8.27
CA TRP A 101 11.71 1.70 7.54
C TRP A 101 13.18 1.58 7.13
N ALA A 102 13.86 2.69 6.79
CA ALA A 102 15.30 2.68 6.54
C ALA A 102 16.09 2.18 7.77
N ILE A 103 15.73 2.65 8.96
CA ILE A 103 16.34 2.21 10.22
C ILE A 103 16.02 0.74 10.50
N TRP A 104 14.77 0.31 10.27
CA TRP A 104 14.38 -1.09 10.44
C TRP A 104 15.15 -2.03 9.51
N CYS A 105 15.24 -1.72 8.22
CA CYS A 105 16.03 -2.54 7.30
C CYS A 105 17.52 -2.51 7.67
N ALA A 106 18.07 -1.37 8.08
CA ALA A 106 19.47 -1.25 8.47
C ALA A 106 19.84 -2.15 9.66
N LYS A 107 18.95 -2.32 10.65
CA LYS A 107 19.20 -3.23 11.78
C LYS A 107 19.36 -4.68 11.34
N ASP A 108 18.67 -5.11 10.26
CA ASP A 108 18.73 -6.47 9.77
C ASP A 108 20.08 -6.81 9.14
N LEU A 109 20.88 -5.80 8.75
CA LEU A 109 22.28 -6.01 8.36
C LEU A 109 23.12 -6.58 9.53
N LEU A 110 22.71 -6.37 10.78
CA LEU A 110 23.41 -6.94 11.94
C LEU A 110 23.38 -8.48 11.93
N ILE A 111 22.31 -9.09 11.38
CA ILE A 111 22.19 -10.56 11.31
C ILE A 111 23.24 -11.17 10.38
N THR A 112 23.73 -10.38 9.42
CA THR A 112 24.75 -10.85 8.45
C THR A 112 26.13 -11.04 9.08
N PHE A 113 26.36 -10.49 10.29
CA PHE A 113 27.66 -10.66 10.98
C PHE A 113 27.76 -12.04 11.62
N PRO A 114 28.93 -12.70 11.50
CA PRO A 114 29.17 -13.99 12.14
C PRO A 114 28.92 -13.96 13.65
N GLY A 115 28.13 -14.91 14.14
CA GLY A 115 27.81 -15.04 15.57
C GLY A 115 26.58 -14.27 16.07
N MET A 116 25.98 -13.41 15.22
CA MET A 116 24.72 -12.73 15.56
C MET A 116 23.48 -13.56 15.24
N TYR A 117 23.59 -14.59 14.41
CA TYR A 117 22.50 -15.52 14.08
C TYR A 117 22.20 -16.47 15.25
N LYS A 118 21.82 -15.90 16.39
CA LYS A 118 21.40 -16.62 17.61
C LYS A 118 19.90 -16.50 17.78
N ARG A 119 19.27 -17.54 18.29
CA ARG A 119 17.82 -17.60 18.51
C ARG A 119 17.29 -16.40 19.29
N GLN A 120 17.95 -16.01 20.36
CA GLN A 120 17.57 -14.86 21.17
C GLN A 120 17.63 -13.56 20.39
N VAL A 121 18.60 -13.39 19.49
CA VAL A 121 18.69 -12.22 18.59
C VAL A 121 17.52 -12.20 17.61
N LEU A 122 17.15 -13.35 17.06
CA LEU A 122 16.00 -13.48 16.13
C LEU A 122 14.68 -13.16 16.85
N ASP A 123 14.51 -13.61 18.10
CA ASP A 123 13.34 -13.29 18.91
C ASP A 123 13.24 -11.77 19.16
N TRP A 124 14.36 -11.09 19.47
CA TRP A 124 14.41 -9.63 19.59
C TRP A 124 14.07 -8.91 18.29
N ILE A 125 14.59 -9.38 17.17
CA ILE A 125 14.29 -8.82 15.85
C ILE A 125 12.79 -8.91 15.59
N LEU A 126 12.17 -10.07 15.83
CA LEU A 126 10.73 -10.27 15.64
C LEU A 126 9.89 -9.31 16.50
N ILE A 127 10.28 -9.10 17.77
CA ILE A 127 9.59 -8.15 18.67
C ILE A 127 9.72 -6.72 18.15
N ILE A 128 10.90 -6.32 17.71
CA ILE A 128 11.15 -4.99 17.14
C ILE A 128 10.40 -4.82 15.81
N ASP A 129 10.41 -5.82 14.94
CA ASP A 129 9.71 -5.78 13.65
C ASP A 129 8.20 -5.64 13.79
N GLY A 130 7.64 -6.21 14.83
CA GLY A 130 6.21 -6.04 15.11
C GLY A 130 5.77 -4.58 15.25
N TRP A 131 6.64 -3.68 15.70
CA TRP A 131 6.34 -2.24 15.76
C TRP A 131 6.08 -1.63 14.38
N SER A 132 6.54 -2.25 13.31
CA SER A 132 6.24 -1.82 11.94
C SER A 132 4.74 -1.80 11.63
N ALA A 133 3.94 -2.61 12.32
CA ALA A 133 2.49 -2.65 12.19
C ALA A 133 1.83 -1.29 12.48
N ILE A 134 2.44 -0.47 13.36
CA ILE A 134 1.97 0.89 13.65
C ILE A 134 2.10 1.78 12.39
N THR A 135 3.16 1.62 11.61
CA THR A 135 3.39 2.44 10.40
C THR A 135 2.32 2.19 9.34
N TYR A 136 1.89 0.94 9.16
CA TYR A 136 0.77 0.59 8.27
C TYR A 136 -0.55 1.17 8.77
N THR A 137 -0.76 1.15 10.09
CA THR A 137 -1.95 1.76 10.70
C THR A 137 -1.99 3.25 10.45
N VAL A 138 -0.87 3.94 10.70
CA VAL A 138 -0.74 5.38 10.47
C VAL A 138 -0.98 5.71 8.99
N LEU A 139 -0.34 4.98 8.06
CA LEU A 139 -0.53 5.17 6.62
C LEU A 139 -2.02 5.06 6.25
N LEU A 140 -2.64 3.94 6.63
CA LEU A 140 -4.02 3.63 6.24
C LEU A 140 -5.03 4.65 6.78
N PHE A 141 -4.86 5.08 8.03
CA PHE A 141 -5.78 6.04 8.64
C PHE A 141 -5.54 7.48 8.19
N GLU A 142 -4.30 7.89 7.92
CA GLU A 142 -4.00 9.24 7.44
C GLU A 142 -4.53 9.47 6.02
N VAL A 143 -4.59 8.43 5.17
CA VAL A 143 -5.19 8.50 3.83
C VAL A 143 -6.70 8.81 3.92
N VAL A 144 -7.42 8.09 4.78
CA VAL A 144 -8.89 8.17 4.84
C VAL A 144 -9.42 9.18 5.86
N SER A 145 -8.56 9.69 6.71
CA SER A 145 -8.88 10.67 7.76
C SER A 145 -7.66 11.56 8.00
N PRO A 146 -7.42 12.56 7.14
CA PRO A 146 -6.27 13.45 7.27
C PRO A 146 -6.25 14.13 8.63
N GLY A 147 -5.08 14.14 9.28
CA GLY A 147 -4.94 14.68 10.64
C GLY A 147 -5.21 13.67 11.75
N TRP A 148 -5.53 12.42 11.42
CA TRP A 148 -5.72 11.38 12.43
C TRP A 148 -4.44 11.11 13.23
N THR A 149 -3.27 11.20 12.59
CA THR A 149 -1.98 11.00 13.25
C THR A 149 -1.71 12.12 14.25
N SER A 150 -1.91 11.82 15.52
CA SER A 150 -1.64 12.70 16.66
C SER A 150 -0.83 11.96 17.71
N TRP A 151 -0.14 12.70 18.60
CA TRP A 151 0.64 12.11 19.69
C TRP A 151 -0.18 11.16 20.57
N ARG A 152 -1.44 11.50 20.82
CA ARG A 152 -2.35 10.67 21.63
C ARG A 152 -2.60 9.32 20.97
N HIS A 153 -2.87 9.30 19.67
CA HIS A 153 -3.08 8.06 18.92
C HIS A 153 -1.80 7.23 18.82
N LEU A 154 -0.65 7.86 18.59
CA LEU A 154 0.63 7.14 18.53
C LEU A 154 0.99 6.50 19.88
N ILE A 155 0.86 7.24 21.00
CA ILE A 155 1.08 6.69 22.33
C ILE A 155 0.12 5.52 22.58
N LEU A 156 -1.19 5.69 22.35
CA LEU A 156 -2.18 4.64 22.58
C LEU A 156 -1.88 3.37 21.79
N LEU A 157 -1.51 3.53 20.50
CA LEU A 157 -1.14 2.41 19.66
C LEU A 157 0.15 1.72 20.11
N SER A 158 1.11 2.47 20.63
CA SER A 158 2.42 1.92 21.05
C SER A 158 2.37 1.16 22.37
N LEU A 159 1.38 1.42 23.24
CA LEU A 159 1.30 0.80 24.57
C LEU A 159 1.38 -0.73 24.56
N PRO A 160 0.57 -1.46 23.75
CA PRO A 160 0.64 -2.93 23.77
C PRO A 160 2.00 -3.44 23.24
N PHE A 161 2.59 -2.79 22.24
CA PHE A 161 3.92 -3.16 21.71
C PHE A 161 5.01 -2.93 22.76
N ALA A 162 4.95 -1.81 23.48
CA ALA A 162 5.85 -1.51 24.57
C ALA A 162 5.72 -2.52 25.71
N ALA A 163 4.49 -2.90 26.06
CA ALA A 163 4.24 -3.90 27.10
C ALA A 163 4.89 -5.26 26.76
N PHE A 164 4.73 -5.76 25.52
CA PHE A 164 5.39 -6.99 25.07
C PHE A 164 6.91 -6.85 25.01
N THR A 165 7.44 -5.71 24.57
CA THR A 165 8.88 -5.44 24.52
C THR A 165 9.49 -5.45 25.94
N ILE A 166 8.82 -4.81 26.89
CA ILE A 166 9.22 -4.80 28.32
C ILE A 166 9.11 -6.22 28.91
N ALA A 167 8.00 -6.91 28.69
CA ALA A 167 7.81 -8.27 29.20
C ALA A 167 8.91 -9.21 28.71
N TYR A 168 9.27 -9.17 27.43
CA TYR A 168 10.36 -9.98 26.89
C TYR A 168 11.74 -9.54 27.40
N SER A 169 11.93 -8.27 27.65
CA SER A 169 13.18 -7.73 28.24
C SER A 169 13.41 -8.28 29.65
N VAL A 170 12.34 -8.40 30.47
CA VAL A 170 12.41 -8.91 31.84
C VAL A 170 12.44 -10.44 31.88
N TRP A 171 11.64 -11.07 31.05
CA TRP A 171 11.53 -12.53 30.94
C TRP A 171 11.72 -12.96 29.48
N PRO A 172 12.94 -13.27 29.05
CA PRO A 172 13.23 -13.66 27.66
C PRO A 172 12.79 -15.12 27.40
N VAL A 173 11.51 -15.40 27.58
CA VAL A 173 10.89 -16.70 27.31
C VAL A 173 10.11 -16.69 26.01
N ARG A 174 10.14 -17.81 25.30
CA ARG A 174 9.58 -17.93 23.97
C ARG A 174 8.05 -17.85 23.91
N ASP A 175 7.39 -18.17 25.01
CA ASP A 175 5.94 -18.06 25.12
C ASP A 175 5.46 -16.62 24.90
N ILE A 176 6.24 -15.62 25.36
CA ILE A 176 5.94 -14.20 25.09
C ILE A 176 5.99 -13.91 23.59
N VAL A 177 6.94 -14.48 22.87
CA VAL A 177 7.05 -14.31 21.40
C VAL A 177 5.86 -14.90 20.68
N TYR A 178 5.39 -16.09 21.10
CA TYR A 178 4.20 -16.70 20.49
C TYR A 178 2.93 -15.88 20.78
N VAL A 179 2.74 -15.42 22.02
CA VAL A 179 1.59 -14.56 22.39
C VAL A 179 1.66 -13.22 21.62
N TYR A 180 2.86 -12.64 21.51
CA TYR A 180 3.06 -11.43 20.71
C TYR A 180 2.73 -11.64 19.23
N SER A 181 3.14 -12.75 18.64
CA SER A 181 2.81 -13.10 17.26
C SER A 181 1.29 -13.24 17.07
N ALA A 182 0.61 -13.88 17.99
CA ALA A 182 -0.86 -13.98 17.97
C ALA A 182 -1.52 -12.60 18.11
N PHE A 183 -1.00 -11.73 19.00
CA PHE A 183 -1.45 -10.35 19.12
C PHE A 183 -1.27 -9.59 17.80
N LEU A 184 -0.10 -9.68 17.13
CA LEU A 184 0.16 -9.03 15.85
C LEU A 184 -0.83 -9.46 14.77
N TRP A 185 -1.20 -10.74 14.76
CA TRP A 185 -2.24 -11.27 13.87
C TRP A 185 -3.59 -10.60 14.12
N CYS A 186 -4.05 -10.61 15.36
CA CYS A 186 -5.33 -9.99 15.73
C CYS A 186 -5.32 -8.49 15.44
N TYR A 187 -4.20 -7.82 15.74
CA TYR A 187 -4.00 -6.39 15.46
C TYR A 187 -4.10 -6.11 13.96
N ALA A 188 -3.36 -6.85 13.12
CA ALA A 188 -3.34 -6.65 11.67
C ALA A 188 -4.74 -6.81 11.06
N TRP A 189 -5.49 -7.87 11.42
CA TRP A 189 -6.86 -8.06 10.96
C TRP A 189 -7.80 -6.94 11.43
N THR A 190 -7.65 -6.49 12.66
CA THR A 190 -8.44 -5.38 13.20
C THR A 190 -8.19 -4.10 12.38
N VAL A 191 -6.93 -3.77 12.09
CA VAL A 191 -6.54 -2.61 11.28
C VAL A 191 -7.08 -2.73 9.85
N VAL A 192 -6.96 -3.90 9.23
CA VAL A 192 -7.48 -4.16 7.87
C VAL A 192 -9.00 -3.96 7.83
N ILE A 193 -9.75 -4.55 8.76
CA ILE A 193 -11.21 -4.46 8.79
C ILE A 193 -11.67 -2.99 9.00
N ILE A 194 -11.10 -2.33 10.00
CA ILE A 194 -11.44 -0.92 10.29
C ILE A 194 -11.03 -0.02 9.13
N GLY A 195 -9.82 -0.20 8.60
CA GLY A 195 -9.29 0.57 7.48
C GLY A 195 -10.14 0.42 6.22
N TYR A 196 -10.52 -0.82 5.87
CA TYR A 196 -11.39 -1.10 4.73
C TYR A 196 -12.77 -0.43 4.89
N ARG A 197 -13.37 -0.52 6.09
CA ARG A 197 -14.66 0.14 6.38
C ARG A 197 -14.55 1.66 6.25
N ARG A 198 -13.48 2.28 6.76
CA ARG A 198 -13.23 3.72 6.65
C ARG A 198 -12.96 4.13 5.20
N MET A 199 -12.15 3.36 4.46
CA MET A 199 -11.91 3.59 3.04
C MET A 199 -13.21 3.58 2.24
N ARG A 200 -14.08 2.58 2.46
CA ARG A 200 -15.41 2.52 1.79
C ARG A 200 -16.29 3.72 2.15
N ARG A 201 -16.22 4.24 3.37
CA ARG A 201 -16.94 5.45 3.78
C ARG A 201 -16.36 6.68 3.08
N TYR A 202 -15.04 6.81 3.03
CA TYR A 202 -14.32 7.88 2.35
C TYR A 202 -14.67 7.93 0.85
N LEU A 203 -14.58 6.79 0.16
CA LEU A 203 -14.90 6.69 -1.27
C LEU A 203 -16.39 7.06 -1.55
N ARG A 204 -17.30 6.59 -0.71
CA ARG A 204 -18.72 6.99 -0.84
C ARG A 204 -18.89 8.49 -0.70
N TYR A 205 -18.25 9.11 0.27
CA TYR A 205 -18.28 10.56 0.47
C TYR A 205 -17.71 11.30 -0.75
N VAL A 206 -16.54 10.89 -1.23
CA VAL A 206 -15.91 11.51 -2.41
C VAL A 206 -16.82 11.42 -3.63
N HIS A 207 -17.41 10.26 -3.91
CA HIS A 207 -18.32 10.08 -5.04
C HIS A 207 -19.67 10.80 -4.87
N SER A 208 -20.07 11.10 -3.64
CA SER A 208 -21.31 11.88 -3.41
C SER A 208 -21.12 13.39 -3.46
N GLU A 209 -19.89 13.89 -3.37
CA GLU A 209 -19.61 15.31 -3.24
C GLU A 209 -18.88 15.94 -4.42
N TYR A 210 -18.05 15.14 -5.15
CA TYR A 210 -17.13 15.66 -6.15
C TYR A 210 -17.37 15.01 -7.52
N SER A 211 -17.39 15.82 -8.57
CA SER A 211 -17.43 15.34 -9.96
C SER A 211 -16.02 15.02 -10.52
N ASN A 212 -14.97 15.52 -9.85
CA ASN A 212 -13.58 15.22 -10.15
C ASN A 212 -12.90 14.62 -8.92
N ILE A 213 -12.37 13.40 -9.06
CA ILE A 213 -11.76 12.65 -7.96
C ILE A 213 -10.29 12.28 -8.20
N ASP A 214 -9.67 12.77 -9.27
CA ASP A 214 -8.35 12.32 -9.75
C ASP A 214 -7.25 12.36 -8.67
N HIS A 215 -7.24 13.40 -7.81
CA HIS A 215 -6.23 13.54 -6.77
C HIS A 215 -6.71 13.15 -5.36
N ILE A 216 -7.98 12.78 -5.23
CA ILE A 216 -8.61 12.46 -3.94
C ILE A 216 -9.14 11.03 -3.87
N ASP A 217 -9.04 10.28 -4.97
CA ASP A 217 -9.49 8.88 -5.04
C ASP A 217 -8.55 7.98 -4.23
N ALA A 218 -9.08 7.40 -3.17
CA ALA A 218 -8.37 6.45 -2.31
C ALA A 218 -8.56 4.97 -2.74
N SER A 219 -9.10 4.70 -3.93
CA SER A 219 -9.32 3.31 -4.41
C SER A 219 -8.04 2.50 -4.51
N TRP A 220 -6.90 3.16 -4.73
CA TRP A 220 -5.57 2.56 -4.74
C TRP A 220 -5.17 1.88 -3.41
N LEU A 221 -5.86 2.19 -2.31
CA LEU A 221 -5.66 1.47 -1.05
C LEU A 221 -6.13 0.02 -1.11
N GLN A 222 -7.03 -0.36 -2.02
CA GLN A 222 -7.49 -1.74 -2.15
C GLN A 222 -6.34 -2.70 -2.45
N PRO A 223 -5.53 -2.50 -3.52
CA PRO A 223 -4.36 -3.34 -3.75
C PRO A 223 -3.34 -3.25 -2.60
N VAL A 224 -3.15 -2.09 -1.96
CA VAL A 224 -2.25 -1.97 -0.80
C VAL A 224 -2.72 -2.85 0.36
N ILE A 225 -4.01 -2.88 0.66
CA ILE A 225 -4.58 -3.75 1.70
C ILE A 225 -4.40 -5.23 1.34
N ILE A 226 -4.62 -5.62 0.08
CA ILE A 226 -4.40 -7.00 -0.38
C ILE A 226 -2.93 -7.38 -0.22
N PHE A 227 -2.00 -6.52 -0.65
CA PHE A 227 -0.55 -6.75 -0.47
C PHE A 227 -0.16 -6.83 1.01
N ALA A 228 -0.76 -6.00 1.87
CA ALA A 228 -0.51 -6.07 3.31
C ALA A 228 -0.98 -7.40 3.91
N ILE A 229 -2.13 -7.94 3.49
CA ILE A 229 -2.61 -9.26 3.91
C ILE A 229 -1.66 -10.36 3.44
N VAL A 230 -1.26 -10.34 2.17
CA VAL A 230 -0.31 -11.32 1.60
C VAL A 230 1.04 -11.24 2.32
N GLY A 231 1.53 -10.02 2.57
CA GLY A 231 2.76 -9.77 3.32
C GLY A 231 2.68 -10.29 4.75
N GLN A 232 1.53 -10.13 5.42
CA GLN A 232 1.31 -10.66 6.77
C GLN A 232 1.31 -12.19 6.78
N LEU A 233 0.71 -12.84 5.78
CA LEU A 233 0.76 -14.29 5.62
C LEU A 233 2.18 -14.78 5.35
N ALA A 234 2.91 -14.10 4.46
CA ALA A 234 4.31 -14.40 4.18
C ALA A 234 5.19 -14.24 5.44
N TRP A 235 4.99 -13.14 6.20
CA TRP A 235 5.71 -12.93 7.46
C TRP A 235 5.44 -14.03 8.49
N LEU A 236 4.18 -14.50 8.64
CA LEU A 236 3.89 -15.64 9.50
C LEU A 236 4.65 -16.89 9.05
N PHE A 237 4.67 -17.14 7.75
CA PHE A 237 5.36 -18.30 7.19
C PHE A 237 6.87 -18.23 7.44
N THR A 238 7.47 -17.02 7.29
CA THR A 238 8.89 -16.80 7.62
C THR A 238 9.18 -17.01 9.10
N SER A 239 8.28 -16.56 9.97
CA SER A 239 8.42 -16.71 11.43
C SER A 239 8.38 -18.18 11.88
N LEU A 240 7.62 -19.03 11.15
CA LEU A 240 7.53 -20.46 11.42
C LEU A 240 8.68 -21.26 10.82
N TYR A 241 9.13 -20.90 9.62
CA TYR A 241 10.07 -21.68 8.82
C TYR A 241 11.37 -20.92 8.48
N ALA A 242 11.78 -19.92 9.25
CA ALA A 242 12.97 -19.08 9.13
C ALA A 242 14.01 -19.60 8.10
N THR A 243 13.76 -19.40 6.80
CA THR A 243 14.66 -19.80 5.71
C THR A 243 15.12 -18.55 4.96
N VAL A 244 16.33 -18.62 4.38
CA VAL A 244 16.87 -17.50 3.59
C VAL A 244 15.97 -17.16 2.38
N LEU A 245 15.29 -18.15 1.82
CA LEU A 245 14.34 -17.91 0.71
C LEU A 245 13.14 -17.07 1.16
N THR A 246 12.63 -17.32 2.35
CA THR A 246 11.52 -16.55 2.90
C THR A 246 11.92 -15.10 3.15
N ASP A 247 13.13 -14.82 3.62
CA ASP A 247 13.66 -13.47 3.79
C ASP A 247 13.76 -12.72 2.45
N ILE A 248 14.25 -13.39 1.41
CA ILE A 248 14.32 -12.82 0.04
C ILE A 248 12.94 -12.40 -0.45
N VAL A 249 11.95 -13.29 -0.34
CA VAL A 249 10.56 -13.01 -0.75
C VAL A 249 9.98 -11.84 0.05
N TYR A 250 10.27 -11.78 1.35
CA TYR A 250 9.83 -10.70 2.22
C TYR A 250 10.37 -9.33 1.78
N TYR A 251 11.68 -9.19 1.55
CA TYR A 251 12.28 -7.91 1.13
C TYR A 251 11.80 -7.45 -0.25
N ILE A 252 11.67 -8.38 -1.21
CA ILE A 252 11.11 -8.07 -2.52
C ILE A 252 9.66 -7.58 -2.39
N SER A 253 8.85 -8.25 -1.57
CA SER A 253 7.44 -7.89 -1.35
C SER A 253 7.30 -6.53 -0.69
N ILE A 254 8.14 -6.21 0.30
CA ILE A 254 8.14 -4.91 0.97
C ILE A 254 8.50 -3.79 -0.01
N ILE A 255 9.58 -3.95 -0.78
CA ILE A 255 9.99 -2.95 -1.77
C ILE A 255 8.86 -2.73 -2.79
N ALA A 256 8.25 -3.80 -3.30
CA ALA A 256 7.14 -3.72 -4.25
C ALA A 256 5.92 -3.00 -3.66
N LEU A 257 5.55 -3.31 -2.41
CA LEU A 257 4.45 -2.64 -1.71
C LEU A 257 4.71 -1.14 -1.57
N TRP A 258 5.90 -0.76 -1.11
CA TRP A 258 6.22 0.64 -0.90
C TRP A 258 6.44 1.42 -2.19
N LEU A 259 6.89 0.79 -3.28
CA LEU A 259 6.86 1.39 -4.62
C LEU A 259 5.43 1.72 -5.05
N LEU A 260 4.50 0.81 -4.82
CA LEU A 260 3.07 1.03 -5.11
C LEU A 260 2.52 2.20 -4.27
N VAL A 261 2.81 2.23 -2.96
CA VAL A 261 2.41 3.35 -2.08
C VAL A 261 3.00 4.67 -2.56
N LEU A 262 4.29 4.71 -2.90
CA LEU A 262 4.96 5.91 -3.41
C LEU A 262 4.34 6.40 -4.72
N HIS A 263 4.10 5.48 -5.66
CA HIS A 263 3.49 5.82 -6.94
C HIS A 263 2.15 6.55 -6.76
N TYR A 264 1.27 6.01 -5.94
CA TYR A 264 -0.05 6.63 -5.72
C TYR A 264 -0.03 7.82 -4.77
N SER A 265 0.86 7.84 -3.77
CA SER A 265 0.95 8.95 -2.82
C SER A 265 1.51 10.23 -3.41
N TRP A 266 2.13 10.15 -4.61
CA TRP A 266 2.82 11.28 -5.22
C TRP A 266 1.91 12.46 -5.49
N ASP A 267 0.74 12.21 -6.09
CA ASP A 267 -0.26 13.23 -6.45
C ASP A 267 -1.51 13.21 -5.56
N PHE A 268 -1.56 12.29 -4.60
CA PHE A 268 -2.72 12.12 -3.73
C PHE A 268 -2.81 13.25 -2.71
N ARG A 269 -4.01 13.85 -2.61
CA ARG A 269 -4.34 14.93 -1.68
C ARG A 269 -5.59 14.54 -0.89
N PRO A 270 -5.44 13.88 0.25
CA PRO A 270 -6.59 13.43 1.02
C PRO A 270 -7.41 14.61 1.52
N ILE A 271 -8.72 14.47 1.47
CA ILE A 271 -9.68 15.46 1.98
C ILE A 271 -10.27 15.00 3.31
N THR A 272 -10.56 15.96 4.16
CA THR A 272 -11.26 15.69 5.43
C THR A 272 -12.75 15.51 5.16
N ILE A 273 -13.33 14.41 5.62
CA ILE A 273 -14.78 14.23 5.62
C ILE A 273 -15.35 15.23 6.63
N THR A 274 -16.01 16.26 6.12
CA THR A 274 -16.73 17.18 6.97
C THR A 274 -18.14 16.61 7.17
N ASP A 275 -18.42 16.11 8.37
CA ASP A 275 -19.81 15.75 8.75
C ASP A 275 -20.61 17.05 8.88
N THR A 276 -21.08 17.54 7.75
CA THR A 276 -21.89 18.77 7.64
C THR A 276 -23.33 18.58 8.11
N ASN A 277 -23.61 17.51 8.85
CA ASN A 277 -24.91 17.36 9.50
C ASN A 277 -25.23 18.45 10.55
N ASN A 278 -24.25 19.28 10.92
CA ASN A 278 -24.41 20.27 12.00
C ASN A 278 -24.49 21.73 11.54
N THR A 279 -24.46 22.04 10.24
CA THR A 279 -24.41 23.46 9.81
C THR A 279 -25.51 23.87 8.82
N CYS A 280 -26.50 23.05 8.58
CA CYS A 280 -27.70 23.54 7.90
C CYS A 280 -28.73 23.97 8.93
N GLN A 281 -28.73 25.28 9.26
CA GLN A 281 -29.95 25.92 9.65
C GLN A 281 -31.01 25.52 8.62
N GLN A 282 -32.07 24.89 9.11
CA GLN A 282 -33.31 24.60 8.39
C GLN A 282 -33.85 25.92 7.82
N LYS A 283 -33.34 26.35 6.66
CA LYS A 283 -34.17 27.14 5.77
C LYS A 283 -35.19 26.16 5.23
N ASP A 284 -36.47 26.49 5.33
CA ASP A 284 -37.56 25.79 4.68
C ASP A 284 -37.36 25.82 3.17
N THR A 285 -36.49 24.92 2.69
CA THR A 285 -36.18 24.79 1.27
C THR A 285 -37.18 23.80 0.70
N LEU A 286 -37.93 24.26 -0.28
CA LEU A 286 -38.91 23.45 -0.98
C LEU A 286 -38.20 22.21 -1.60
N PRO A 287 -38.87 21.06 -1.59
CA PRO A 287 -38.35 19.88 -2.29
C PRO A 287 -38.15 20.20 -3.78
N ILE A 288 -37.08 19.73 -4.36
CA ILE A 288 -36.77 19.90 -5.79
C ILE A 288 -37.94 19.30 -6.59
N ALA A 289 -38.62 20.13 -7.40
CA ALA A 289 -39.64 19.63 -8.30
C ALA A 289 -39.01 18.68 -9.33
N ARG A 290 -39.75 17.65 -9.69
CA ARG A 290 -39.26 16.65 -10.64
C ARG A 290 -38.92 17.32 -11.98
N GLY A 291 -37.70 17.12 -12.50
CA GLY A 291 -37.22 17.75 -13.73
C GLY A 291 -36.49 19.08 -13.58
N THR A 292 -36.65 19.79 -12.43
CA THR A 292 -36.01 21.10 -12.22
C THR A 292 -34.47 20.96 -12.16
N LEU A 293 -33.96 19.87 -11.58
CA LEU A 293 -32.51 19.62 -11.49
C LEU A 293 -31.93 19.43 -12.89
N GLU A 294 -32.54 18.55 -13.67
CA GLU A 294 -32.12 18.25 -15.04
C GLU A 294 -32.14 19.49 -15.91
N GLN A 295 -33.22 20.28 -15.83
CA GLN A 295 -33.36 21.53 -16.57
C GLN A 295 -32.25 22.53 -16.24
N ILE A 296 -32.00 22.82 -14.98
CA ILE A 296 -30.97 23.79 -14.56
C ILE A 296 -29.56 23.29 -14.94
N VAL A 297 -29.30 22.01 -14.76
CA VAL A 297 -28.00 21.42 -15.12
C VAL A 297 -27.74 21.50 -16.62
N GLU A 298 -28.80 21.33 -17.45
CA GLU A 298 -28.68 21.43 -18.92
C GLU A 298 -28.61 22.89 -19.39
N GLU A 299 -29.51 23.77 -18.89
CA GLU A 299 -29.51 25.16 -19.29
C GLU A 299 -28.22 25.93 -18.94
N GLN A 300 -27.64 25.62 -17.77
CA GLN A 300 -26.40 26.25 -17.33
C GLN A 300 -25.14 25.44 -17.73
N GLN A 301 -25.31 24.28 -18.34
CA GLN A 301 -24.22 23.36 -18.72
C GLN A 301 -23.24 23.08 -17.57
N LEU A 302 -23.75 22.94 -16.34
CA LEU A 302 -22.93 22.83 -15.13
C LEU A 302 -21.95 21.65 -15.19
N TYR A 303 -22.28 20.59 -15.93
CA TYR A 303 -21.43 19.41 -16.12
C TYR A 303 -20.12 19.72 -16.83
N LEU A 304 -19.99 20.85 -17.56
CA LEU A 304 -18.72 21.25 -18.18
C LEU A 304 -17.71 21.78 -17.16
N ASN A 305 -18.16 22.22 -15.99
CA ASN A 305 -17.25 22.61 -14.93
C ASN A 305 -16.53 21.36 -14.38
N LYS A 306 -15.22 21.21 -14.70
CA LYS A 306 -14.41 20.07 -14.26
C LYS A 306 -14.34 19.89 -12.74
N ASN A 307 -14.50 20.97 -11.96
CA ASN A 307 -14.40 20.95 -10.51
C ASN A 307 -15.77 21.12 -9.82
N LEU A 308 -16.87 20.83 -10.53
CA LEU A 308 -18.21 20.94 -9.99
C LEU A 308 -18.37 20.07 -8.72
N THR A 309 -18.88 20.68 -7.65
CA THR A 309 -19.23 19.98 -6.41
C THR A 309 -20.73 19.90 -6.22
N LEU A 310 -21.17 18.97 -5.37
CA LEU A 310 -22.58 18.88 -4.97
C LEU A 310 -23.07 20.19 -4.32
N GLN A 311 -22.18 20.89 -3.61
CA GLN A 311 -22.48 22.18 -3.00
C GLN A 311 -22.77 23.27 -4.06
N ASP A 312 -21.98 23.31 -5.14
CA ASP A 312 -22.20 24.27 -6.26
C ASP A 312 -23.55 24.01 -6.92
N LEU A 313 -23.86 22.72 -7.14
CA LEU A 313 -25.15 22.31 -7.71
C LEU A 313 -26.32 22.70 -6.78
N ALA A 314 -26.17 22.50 -5.47
CA ALA A 314 -27.19 22.91 -4.51
C ALA A 314 -27.41 24.44 -4.49
N GLN A 315 -26.36 25.23 -4.64
CA GLN A 315 -26.43 26.68 -4.78
C GLN A 315 -27.15 27.10 -6.07
N ALA A 316 -26.83 26.50 -7.19
CA ALA A 316 -27.49 26.78 -8.47
C ALA A 316 -29.02 26.48 -8.42
N LEU A 317 -29.37 25.42 -7.68
CA LEU A 317 -30.79 25.03 -7.45
C LEU A 317 -31.48 25.83 -6.32
N ASN A 318 -30.76 26.75 -5.66
CA ASN A 318 -31.22 27.47 -4.48
C ASN A 318 -31.82 26.56 -3.39
N THR A 319 -31.18 25.43 -3.15
CA THR A 319 -31.59 24.39 -2.20
C THR A 319 -30.41 23.95 -1.33
N ASN A 320 -30.63 22.97 -0.45
CA ASN A 320 -29.55 22.42 0.33
C ASN A 320 -28.98 21.13 -0.31
N ARG A 321 -27.72 20.84 0.04
CA ARG A 321 -26.97 19.69 -0.44
C ARG A 321 -27.64 18.33 -0.20
N THR A 322 -28.33 18.20 0.94
CA THR A 322 -29.00 16.96 1.33
C THR A 322 -30.15 16.62 0.37
N TYR A 323 -30.93 17.63 -0.04
CA TYR A 323 -32.00 17.41 -1.01
C TYR A 323 -31.49 17.02 -2.37
N VAL A 324 -30.45 17.67 -2.86
CA VAL A 324 -29.80 17.32 -4.15
C VAL A 324 -29.22 15.89 -4.11
N SER A 325 -28.48 15.54 -3.04
CA SER A 325 -27.95 14.22 -2.86
C SER A 325 -29.05 13.15 -2.82
N ASN A 326 -30.13 13.41 -2.07
CA ASN A 326 -31.24 12.46 -2.00
C ASN A 326 -31.98 12.34 -3.34
N TYR A 327 -32.17 13.42 -4.07
CA TYR A 327 -32.78 13.36 -5.39
C TYR A 327 -31.97 12.54 -6.37
N ILE A 328 -30.67 12.82 -6.48
CA ILE A 328 -29.77 12.07 -7.36
C ILE A 328 -29.74 10.59 -6.94
N GLY A 329 -29.63 10.29 -5.65
CA GLY A 329 -29.54 8.92 -5.15
C GLY A 329 -30.84 8.12 -5.25
N GLN A 330 -32.00 8.74 -4.97
CA GLN A 330 -33.27 8.02 -4.87
C GLN A 330 -34.11 8.10 -6.16
N VAL A 331 -34.04 9.22 -6.88
CA VAL A 331 -34.84 9.42 -8.10
C VAL A 331 -34.06 9.01 -9.35
N ILE A 332 -32.79 9.45 -9.46
CA ILE A 332 -31.92 9.12 -10.60
C ILE A 332 -31.22 7.76 -10.40
N GLY A 333 -30.95 7.35 -9.15
CA GLY A 333 -30.32 6.06 -8.82
C GLY A 333 -28.82 6.05 -9.00
N LEU A 334 -28.16 7.21 -9.08
CA LEU A 334 -26.73 7.36 -9.29
C LEU A 334 -26.05 8.09 -8.12
N THR A 335 -24.70 8.03 -8.09
CA THR A 335 -23.93 8.98 -7.28
C THR A 335 -23.82 10.32 -8.02
N PHE A 336 -23.52 11.41 -7.30
CA PHE A 336 -23.28 12.72 -7.94
C PHE A 336 -22.15 12.63 -8.98
N TYR A 337 -21.05 11.94 -8.65
CA TYR A 337 -19.95 11.66 -9.57
C TYR A 337 -20.42 10.96 -10.86
N ASP A 338 -21.21 9.92 -10.71
CA ASP A 338 -21.70 9.16 -11.86
C ASP A 338 -22.69 9.97 -12.70
N TYR A 339 -23.61 10.69 -12.07
CA TYR A 339 -24.59 11.52 -12.74
C TYR A 339 -23.93 12.58 -13.63
N ILE A 340 -23.00 13.35 -13.06
CA ILE A 340 -22.29 14.38 -13.83
C ILE A 340 -21.45 13.76 -14.96
N ASN A 341 -20.75 12.66 -14.69
CA ASN A 341 -19.95 12.00 -15.73
C ASN A 341 -20.80 11.35 -16.83
N GLN A 342 -22.00 10.85 -16.50
CA GLN A 342 -22.95 10.38 -17.52
C GLN A 342 -23.36 11.53 -18.45
N LEU A 343 -23.73 12.69 -17.91
CA LEU A 343 -24.09 13.87 -18.72
C LEU A 343 -22.93 14.32 -19.61
N ARG A 344 -21.70 14.36 -19.09
CA ARG A 344 -20.49 14.67 -19.88
C ARG A 344 -20.32 13.74 -21.09
N ILE A 345 -20.54 12.44 -20.88
CA ILE A 345 -20.45 11.45 -21.98
C ILE A 345 -21.60 11.62 -22.95
N GLU A 346 -22.85 11.62 -22.49
CA GLU A 346 -24.03 11.59 -23.34
C GLU A 346 -24.29 12.89 -24.09
N ARG A 347 -24.08 14.05 -23.40
CA ARG A 347 -24.44 15.37 -23.95
C ARG A 347 -23.28 16.02 -24.71
N VAL A 348 -22.04 15.63 -24.46
CA VAL A 348 -20.88 16.29 -25.07
C VAL A 348 -19.97 15.31 -25.79
N SER A 349 -19.48 14.29 -25.09
CA SER A 349 -18.45 13.42 -25.70
C SER A 349 -18.97 12.63 -26.90
N LEU A 350 -20.12 11.99 -26.79
CA LEU A 350 -20.68 11.18 -27.87
C LEU A 350 -21.08 12.01 -29.09
N PRO A 351 -21.77 13.18 -28.98
CA PRO A 351 -22.01 14.07 -30.11
C PRO A 351 -20.72 14.56 -30.75
N MET A 352 -19.77 15.07 -29.94
CA MET A 352 -18.50 15.59 -30.45
C MET A 352 -17.69 14.53 -31.23
N MET A 353 -17.63 13.29 -30.74
CA MET A 353 -16.94 12.20 -31.44
C MET A 353 -17.64 11.80 -32.75
N ARG A 354 -18.96 11.99 -32.87
CA ARG A 354 -19.70 11.74 -34.12
C ARG A 354 -19.52 12.84 -35.14
N GLU A 355 -19.58 14.09 -34.70
CA GLU A 355 -19.47 15.28 -35.56
C GLU A 355 -18.02 15.53 -35.98
N HIS A 356 -17.06 15.20 -35.13
CA HIS A 356 -15.65 15.47 -35.27
C HIS A 356 -14.78 14.23 -34.99
N PRO A 357 -14.84 13.19 -35.81
CA PRO A 357 -14.08 11.95 -35.60
C PRO A 357 -12.55 12.17 -35.68
N GLU A 358 -12.09 13.29 -36.23
CA GLU A 358 -10.67 13.69 -36.29
C GLU A 358 -10.13 14.21 -34.95
N TYR A 359 -10.97 14.51 -33.96
CA TYR A 359 -10.51 15.06 -32.69
C TYR A 359 -9.81 14.00 -31.85
N LYS A 360 -8.68 14.39 -31.25
CA LYS A 360 -7.96 13.53 -30.32
C LYS A 360 -8.78 13.34 -29.05
N LEU A 361 -8.70 12.15 -28.45
CA LEU A 361 -9.43 11.82 -27.23
C LEU A 361 -9.14 12.78 -26.06
N GLU A 362 -7.91 13.32 -25.99
CA GLU A 362 -7.55 14.35 -25.00
C GLU A 362 -8.36 15.63 -25.16
N HIS A 363 -8.62 16.04 -26.41
CA HIS A 363 -9.42 17.22 -26.72
C HIS A 363 -10.89 16.95 -26.35
N VAL A 364 -11.45 15.82 -26.78
CA VAL A 364 -12.82 15.43 -26.42
C VAL A 364 -13.01 15.38 -24.91
N ALA A 365 -12.10 14.75 -24.17
CA ALA A 365 -12.15 14.67 -22.72
C ALA A 365 -12.15 16.05 -22.06
N LYS A 366 -11.29 16.93 -22.50
CA LYS A 366 -11.16 18.30 -21.96
C LYS A 366 -12.41 19.14 -22.21
N GLU A 367 -12.90 19.16 -23.44
CA GLU A 367 -14.11 19.94 -23.81
C GLU A 367 -15.37 19.37 -23.16
N SER A 368 -15.41 18.08 -22.87
CA SER A 368 -16.50 17.44 -22.11
C SER A 368 -16.44 17.70 -20.60
N GLY A 369 -15.49 18.50 -20.11
CA GLY A 369 -15.38 18.86 -18.70
C GLY A 369 -14.67 17.83 -17.82
N PHE A 370 -13.97 16.83 -18.41
CA PHE A 370 -13.16 15.90 -17.62
C PHE A 370 -11.82 16.54 -17.24
N ALA A 371 -11.36 16.27 -16.02
CA ALA A 371 -10.08 16.76 -15.53
C ALA A 371 -8.90 15.94 -16.08
N SER A 372 -9.12 14.65 -16.39
CA SER A 372 -8.11 13.77 -16.95
C SER A 372 -8.70 12.80 -17.98
N ILE A 373 -7.86 12.39 -18.92
CA ILE A 373 -8.22 11.35 -19.90
C ILE A 373 -8.49 9.99 -19.24
N SER A 374 -7.85 9.71 -18.13
CA SER A 374 -8.06 8.46 -17.38
C SER A 374 -9.46 8.36 -16.82
N THR A 375 -9.98 9.46 -16.25
CA THR A 375 -11.35 9.55 -15.74
C THR A 375 -12.36 9.50 -16.88
N PHE A 376 -12.09 10.22 -17.99
CA PHE A 376 -12.89 10.14 -19.20
C PHE A 376 -13.02 8.68 -19.70
N ARG A 377 -11.92 7.97 -19.89
CA ARG A 377 -11.94 6.58 -20.36
C ARG A 377 -12.75 5.66 -19.44
N ARG A 378 -12.58 5.80 -18.12
CA ARG A 378 -13.36 5.00 -17.15
C ARG A 378 -14.87 5.30 -17.23
N ALA A 379 -15.24 6.58 -17.29
CA ALA A 379 -16.62 6.99 -17.44
C ALA A 379 -17.20 6.52 -18.78
N PHE A 380 -16.47 6.68 -19.88
CA PHE A 380 -16.90 6.27 -21.20
C PHE A 380 -17.22 4.77 -21.25
N VAL A 381 -16.31 3.91 -20.77
CA VAL A 381 -16.55 2.46 -20.69
C VAL A 381 -17.74 2.15 -19.81
N LYS A 382 -17.88 2.83 -18.68
CA LYS A 382 -18.99 2.60 -17.74
C LYS A 382 -20.36 2.86 -18.36
N PHE A 383 -20.51 3.93 -19.15
CA PHE A 383 -21.80 4.35 -19.69
C PHE A 383 -22.10 3.85 -21.11
N THR A 384 -21.07 3.55 -21.90
CA THR A 384 -21.23 3.05 -23.29
C THR A 384 -20.99 1.55 -23.43
N GLY A 385 -20.31 0.92 -22.45
CA GLY A 385 -19.87 -0.48 -22.52
C GLY A 385 -18.66 -0.71 -23.44
N GLN A 386 -18.13 0.32 -24.09
CA GLN A 386 -17.02 0.24 -25.05
C GLN A 386 -15.91 1.22 -24.68
N THR A 387 -14.68 0.93 -25.13
CA THR A 387 -13.61 1.92 -25.01
C THR A 387 -13.81 3.07 -26.01
N PRO A 388 -13.35 4.29 -25.74
CA PRO A 388 -13.42 5.40 -26.70
C PRO A 388 -12.85 5.04 -28.07
N SER A 389 -11.72 4.33 -28.12
CA SER A 389 -11.09 3.91 -29.38
C SER A 389 -11.91 2.87 -30.15
N GLN A 390 -12.62 1.97 -29.45
CA GLN A 390 -13.56 1.03 -30.09
C GLN A 390 -14.76 1.77 -30.68
N TYR A 391 -15.28 2.74 -29.94
CA TYR A 391 -16.40 3.57 -30.39
C TYR A 391 -16.02 4.40 -31.61
N GLU A 392 -14.84 5.03 -31.62
CA GLU A 392 -14.28 5.77 -32.75
C GLU A 392 -14.14 4.89 -33.99
N PHE A 393 -13.62 3.66 -33.83
CA PHE A 393 -13.53 2.69 -34.94
C PHE A 393 -14.91 2.34 -35.49
N THR A 394 -15.93 2.15 -34.65
CA THR A 394 -17.30 1.81 -35.07
C THR A 394 -17.97 2.94 -35.84
N ILE A 395 -17.67 4.20 -35.48
CA ILE A 395 -18.23 5.37 -36.20
C ILE A 395 -17.54 5.54 -37.57
N THR A 396 -16.22 5.32 -37.62
CA THR A 396 -15.43 5.53 -38.87
C THR A 396 -15.62 4.40 -39.86
N ASN A 397 -16.01 3.21 -39.41
CA ASN A 397 -16.26 2.02 -40.24
C ASN A 397 -17.65 1.43 -39.92
N PRO A 398 -18.73 2.11 -40.29
CA PRO A 398 -20.09 1.53 -40.12
C PRO A 398 -20.21 0.29 -40.96
N THR A 399 -20.50 -0.86 -40.35
CA THR A 399 -20.77 -2.15 -40.99
C THR A 399 -22.05 -2.10 -41.81
#